data_bda69478c6466dcae720260a5c2efc52
#
_entry.id   bda69478c6466dcae720260a5c2efc52
#
_cell.length_a   1.000
_cell.length_b   1.000
_cell.length_c   1.000
_cell.angle_alpha   90.00
_cell.angle_beta   90.00
_cell.angle_gamma   90.00
#
_symmetry.space_group_name_H-M   'P 1'
#
loop_
_entity.id
_entity.type
_entity.pdbx_description
1 polymer ?
#
loop_
_entity_poly.entity_id
_entity_poly.type
_entity_poly.pdbx_seq_one_letter_code
_entity_poly.pdbx_strand_id
1 'polypeptide(L)'
;MSVEIKGIPEVLNKLESVYGKQAMQAKSDRALNKASEFFIKTLKKEFESFKDTGASIEEMTKSKPYTKVGSQERAVLIEWVGPMNRKNIIHLNEHGYTRDGKKYTPRGFGVIAKTLAASERKYREIIKKELVR
;
A
#
# COMPACT_ATOMS: atom_id res chain seq x y z
N MET A 1 1.61 8.62 8.14
CA MET A 1 0.56 7.81 7.51
C MET A 1 1.16 6.72 6.66
N SER A 2 0.54 5.56 6.61
CA SER A 2 1.01 4.42 5.84
C SER A 2 -0.16 3.66 5.21
N VAL A 3 0.12 2.83 4.20
CA VAL A 3 -0.87 1.98 3.54
C VAL A 3 -0.42 0.53 3.66
N GLU A 4 -1.32 -0.35 4.08
CA GLU A 4 -1.05 -1.77 4.24
C GLU A 4 -1.77 -2.58 3.17
N ILE A 5 -1.02 -3.43 2.46
CA ILE A 5 -1.58 -4.38 1.49
C ILE A 5 -1.54 -5.77 2.12
N LYS A 6 -2.71 -6.41 2.21
CA LYS A 6 -2.88 -7.70 2.85
C LYS A 6 -3.15 -8.81 1.84
N GLY A 7 -2.80 -10.03 2.19
CA GLY A 7 -3.19 -11.22 1.45
C GLY A 7 -4.70 -11.46 1.55
N ILE A 8 -5.18 -12.47 0.85
CA ILE A 8 -6.60 -12.88 0.86
C ILE A 8 -6.70 -14.14 1.73
N PRO A 9 -7.22 -14.02 3.01
CA PRO A 9 -7.14 -15.11 3.98
C PRO A 9 -7.79 -16.43 3.54
N GLU A 10 -8.97 -16.39 2.90
CA GLU A 10 -9.67 -17.61 2.50
C GLU A 10 -8.89 -18.40 1.46
N VAL A 11 -8.30 -17.71 0.48
CA VAL A 11 -7.48 -18.32 -0.56
C VAL A 11 -6.21 -18.89 0.04
N LEU A 12 -5.57 -18.14 0.95
CA LEU A 12 -4.34 -18.57 1.61
C LEU A 12 -4.56 -19.83 2.43
N ASN A 13 -5.63 -19.90 3.22
CA ASN A 13 -5.94 -21.08 4.05
C ASN A 13 -6.15 -22.33 3.20
N LYS A 14 -6.87 -22.21 2.10
CA LYS A 14 -7.13 -23.32 1.20
C LYS A 14 -5.84 -23.83 0.54
N LEU A 15 -4.99 -22.94 0.08
CA LEU A 15 -3.73 -23.27 -0.54
C LEU A 15 -2.71 -23.83 0.45
N GLU A 16 -2.72 -23.32 1.68
CA GLU A 16 -1.85 -23.82 2.75
C GLU A 16 -2.10 -25.29 3.05
N SER A 17 -3.36 -25.74 3.02
CA SER A 17 -3.71 -27.15 3.22
C SER A 17 -3.16 -28.06 2.11
N VAL A 18 -2.93 -27.50 0.91
CA VAL A 18 -2.44 -28.28 -0.25
C VAL A 18 -0.90 -28.25 -0.33
N TYR A 19 -0.28 -27.11 -0.14
CA TYR A 19 1.15 -26.91 -0.44
C TYR A 19 2.05 -26.83 0.79
N GLY A 20 1.48 -26.70 1.98
CA GLY A 20 2.25 -26.52 3.22
C GLY A 20 2.55 -25.06 3.52
N LYS A 21 2.82 -24.81 4.79
CA LYS A 21 2.90 -23.45 5.35
C LYS A 21 4.05 -22.62 4.76
N GLN A 22 5.27 -23.20 4.71
CA GLN A 22 6.44 -22.44 4.24
C GLN A 22 6.35 -22.13 2.74
N ALA A 23 5.92 -23.08 1.93
CA ALA A 23 5.76 -22.87 0.49
C ALA A 23 4.70 -21.79 0.22
N MET A 24 3.62 -21.79 1.00
CA MET A 24 2.56 -20.78 0.86
C MET A 24 3.01 -19.41 1.33
N GLN A 25 3.83 -19.32 2.37
CA GLN A 25 4.38 -18.05 2.78
C GLN A 25 5.24 -17.43 1.68
N ALA A 26 6.09 -18.22 1.04
CA ALA A 26 6.91 -17.73 -0.09
C ALA A 26 6.05 -17.24 -1.25
N LYS A 27 4.99 -17.97 -1.60
CA LYS A 27 4.05 -17.55 -2.64
C LYS A 27 3.30 -16.27 -2.27
N SER A 28 2.83 -16.19 -1.03
CA SER A 28 2.14 -15.02 -0.50
C SER A 28 3.04 -13.79 -0.53
N ASP A 29 4.28 -13.92 -0.10
CA ASP A 29 5.23 -12.81 -0.09
C ASP A 29 5.51 -12.30 -1.50
N ARG A 30 5.66 -13.19 -2.47
CA ARG A 30 5.84 -12.82 -3.88
C ARG A 30 4.60 -12.11 -4.43
N ALA A 31 3.41 -12.60 -4.10
CA ALA A 31 2.15 -11.99 -4.52
C ALA A 31 2.00 -10.59 -3.93
N LEU A 32 2.29 -10.43 -2.65
CA LEU A 32 2.23 -9.12 -1.97
C LEU A 32 3.24 -8.14 -2.54
N ASN A 33 4.46 -8.59 -2.84
CA ASN A 33 5.47 -7.74 -3.46
C ASN A 33 4.99 -7.22 -4.82
N LYS A 34 4.45 -8.08 -5.67
CA LYS A 34 3.95 -7.65 -6.98
C LYS A 34 2.76 -6.70 -6.87
N ALA A 35 1.81 -7.01 -5.99
CA ALA A 35 0.64 -6.17 -5.78
C ALA A 35 1.03 -4.80 -5.23
N SER A 36 1.95 -4.75 -4.26
CA SER A 36 2.40 -3.49 -3.68
C SER A 36 3.22 -2.66 -4.66
N GLU A 37 4.05 -3.28 -5.49
CA GLU A 37 4.76 -2.58 -6.56
C GLU A 37 3.79 -1.94 -7.56
N PHE A 38 2.75 -2.66 -7.93
CA PHE A 38 1.69 -2.13 -8.78
C PHE A 38 1.00 -0.94 -8.11
N PHE A 39 0.64 -1.07 -6.84
CA PHE A 39 -0.03 0.00 -6.10
C PHE A 39 0.85 1.24 -5.98
N ILE A 40 2.13 1.08 -5.63
CA ILE A 40 3.08 2.20 -5.55
C ILE A 40 3.20 2.92 -6.89
N LYS A 41 3.34 2.18 -7.97
CA LYS A 41 3.44 2.74 -9.31
C LYS A 41 2.20 3.56 -9.65
N THR A 42 1.03 3.03 -9.33
CA THR A 42 -0.25 3.71 -9.56
C THR A 42 -0.37 4.96 -8.69
N LEU A 43 -0.01 4.86 -7.41
CA LEU A 43 -0.09 5.98 -6.48
C LEU A 43 0.89 7.09 -6.85
N LYS A 44 2.12 6.75 -7.25
CA LYS A 44 3.09 7.73 -7.71
C LYS A 44 2.58 8.51 -8.92
N LYS A 45 1.90 7.81 -9.84
CA LYS A 45 1.29 8.44 -11.01
C LYS A 45 0.20 9.43 -10.60
N GLU A 46 -0.63 9.07 -9.62
CA GLU A 46 -1.65 9.99 -9.12
C GLU A 46 -1.04 11.20 -8.40
N PHE A 47 0.06 11.00 -7.69
CA PHE A 47 0.77 12.10 -7.02
C PHE A 47 1.40 13.09 -8.01
N GLU A 48 1.68 12.68 -9.25
CA GLU A 48 2.23 13.58 -10.27
C GLU A 48 1.31 14.77 -10.56
N SER A 49 -0.01 14.58 -10.43
CA SER A 49 -0.99 15.63 -10.77
C SER A 49 -0.96 16.83 -9.82
N PHE A 50 -0.40 16.69 -8.62
CA PHE A 50 -0.34 17.76 -7.63
C PHE A 50 1.02 17.89 -6.95
N LYS A 51 2.06 17.30 -7.54
CA LYS A 51 3.41 17.39 -6.96
C LYS A 51 3.94 18.81 -6.97
N ASP A 52 4.68 19.14 -5.92
CA ASP A 52 5.45 20.37 -5.83
C ASP A 52 6.91 20.08 -6.19
N THR A 53 7.69 19.53 -5.23
CA THR A 53 9.09 19.18 -5.47
C THR A 53 9.29 17.74 -5.93
N GLY A 54 8.26 16.90 -5.84
CA GLY A 54 8.37 15.47 -6.09
C GLY A 54 8.84 14.66 -4.89
N ALA A 55 9.09 15.28 -3.74
CA ALA A 55 9.59 14.61 -2.55
C ALA A 55 8.64 13.52 -2.05
N SER A 56 7.32 13.74 -2.11
CA SER A 56 6.33 12.73 -1.72
C SER A 56 6.34 11.51 -2.61
N ILE A 57 6.73 11.67 -3.88
CA ILE A 57 6.89 10.57 -4.82
C ILE A 57 8.19 9.82 -4.53
N GLU A 58 9.29 10.56 -4.36
CA GLU A 58 10.62 10.00 -4.13
C GLU A 58 10.70 9.22 -2.81
N GLU A 59 10.06 9.72 -1.75
CA GLU A 59 10.12 9.10 -0.42
C GLU A 59 9.14 7.95 -0.25
N MET A 60 8.24 7.71 -1.21
CA MET A 60 7.31 6.59 -1.16
C MET A 60 8.07 5.27 -1.32
N THR A 61 7.93 4.39 -0.34
CA THR A 61 8.64 3.12 -0.32
C THR A 61 7.77 2.03 0.27
N LYS A 62 8.21 0.78 0.11
CA LYS A 62 7.52 -0.37 0.70
C LYS A 62 8.46 -1.18 1.57
N SER A 63 7.91 -1.82 2.59
CA SER A 63 8.63 -2.75 3.44
C SER A 63 8.77 -4.11 2.75
N LYS A 64 9.62 -4.97 3.31
CA LYS A 64 9.57 -6.40 3.01
C LYS A 64 8.28 -6.98 3.61
N PRO A 65 7.77 -8.10 3.05
CA PRO A 65 6.63 -8.77 3.67
C PRO A 65 6.93 -9.13 5.13
N TYR A 66 5.92 -8.96 5.98
CA TYR A 66 6.04 -9.24 7.41
C TYR A 66 4.74 -9.83 7.94
N THR A 67 4.81 -10.47 9.11
CA THR A 67 3.61 -10.95 9.80
C THR A 67 3.06 -9.85 10.68
N LYS A 68 1.78 -9.53 10.50
CA LYS A 68 1.11 -8.50 11.26
C LYS A 68 1.01 -8.89 12.74
N VAL A 69 1.37 -7.95 13.64
CA VAL A 69 1.31 -8.19 15.09
C VAL A 69 -0.12 -8.54 15.53
N GLY A 70 -0.24 -9.61 16.32
CA GLY A 70 -1.54 -10.09 16.81
C GLY A 70 -2.34 -10.88 15.78
N SER A 71 -1.75 -11.21 14.64
CA SER A 71 -2.39 -11.94 13.55
C SER A 71 -1.36 -12.84 12.88
N GLN A 72 -1.83 -13.76 12.03
CA GLN A 72 -0.94 -14.54 11.17
C GLN A 72 -0.95 -14.01 9.73
N GLU A 73 -1.58 -12.89 9.49
CA GLU A 73 -1.62 -12.28 8.17
C GLU A 73 -0.26 -11.74 7.77
N ARG A 74 0.10 -12.01 6.52
CA ARG A 74 1.27 -11.37 5.88
C ARG A 74 0.83 -10.06 5.25
N ALA A 75 1.68 -9.06 5.37
CA ALA A 75 1.38 -7.72 4.87
C ALA A 75 2.65 -7.04 4.34
N VAL A 76 2.45 -6.03 3.51
CA VAL A 76 3.49 -5.10 3.07
C VAL A 76 3.03 -3.70 3.47
N LEU A 77 3.92 -2.95 4.11
CA LEU A 77 3.65 -1.57 4.51
C LEU A 77 4.21 -0.62 3.45
N ILE A 78 3.36 0.28 2.99
CA ILE A 78 3.78 1.36 2.10
C ILE A 78 3.86 2.62 2.95
N GLU A 79 5.03 3.25 2.95
CA GLU A 79 5.31 4.39 3.82
C GLU A 79 6.21 5.41 3.12
N TRP A 80 6.40 6.54 3.76
CA TRP A 80 7.24 7.62 3.24
C TRP A 80 8.47 7.72 4.12
N VAL A 81 9.65 7.44 3.56
CA VAL A 81 10.93 7.45 4.25
C VAL A 81 11.93 8.25 3.44
N GLY A 82 12.56 9.24 4.05
CA GLY A 82 13.57 10.03 3.40
C GLY A 82 13.88 11.34 4.12
N PRO A 83 14.89 12.08 3.62
CA PRO A 83 15.39 13.29 4.29
C PRO A 83 14.42 14.46 4.27
N MET A 84 13.41 14.45 3.39
CA MET A 84 12.44 15.53 3.29
C MET A 84 11.29 15.38 4.29
N ASN A 85 11.28 14.29 5.07
CA ASN A 85 10.30 14.03 6.12
C ASN A 85 8.83 14.12 5.65
N ARG A 86 8.54 13.65 4.44
CA ARG A 86 7.19 13.72 3.89
C ARG A 86 6.18 12.91 4.71
N LYS A 87 6.64 11.89 5.44
CA LYS A 87 5.79 11.12 6.36
C LYS A 87 5.00 12.01 7.34
N ASN A 88 5.56 13.15 7.72
CA ASN A 88 4.95 14.05 8.70
C ASN A 88 3.83 14.91 8.10
N ILE A 89 3.73 15.01 6.78
CA ILE A 89 2.75 15.89 6.13
C ILE A 89 1.81 15.15 5.16
N ILE A 90 2.08 13.89 4.83
CA ILE A 90 1.22 13.10 3.93
C ILE A 90 -0.22 13.02 4.48
N HIS A 91 -0.40 12.84 5.78
CA HIS A 91 -1.73 12.79 6.37
C HIS A 91 -2.51 14.11 6.19
N LEU A 92 -1.81 15.24 6.19
CA LEU A 92 -2.44 16.55 5.95
C LEU A 92 -2.95 16.64 4.52
N ASN A 93 -2.18 16.13 3.57
CA ASN A 93 -2.58 16.08 2.17
C ASN A 93 -3.78 15.16 1.95
N GLU A 94 -3.79 14.00 2.61
CA GLU A 94 -4.86 13.01 2.45
C GLU A 94 -6.18 13.44 3.11
N HIS A 95 -6.11 14.01 4.31
CA HIS A 95 -7.30 14.29 5.13
C HIS A 95 -7.66 15.77 5.24
N GLY A 96 -6.84 16.66 4.68
CA GLY A 96 -7.00 18.07 4.89
C GLY A 96 -6.57 18.48 6.31
N TYR A 97 -6.64 19.76 6.60
CA TYR A 97 -6.26 20.28 7.91
C TYR A 97 -6.95 21.59 8.20
N THR A 98 -6.96 21.99 9.48
CA THR A 98 -7.47 23.28 9.92
C THR A 98 -6.30 24.09 10.45
N ARG A 99 -6.18 25.33 9.98
CA ARG A 99 -5.15 26.27 10.42
C ARG A 99 -5.77 27.64 10.62
N ASP A 100 -5.53 28.23 11.79
CA ASP A 100 -6.08 29.56 12.17
C ASP A 100 -7.60 29.62 11.96
N GLY A 101 -8.32 28.55 12.31
CA GLY A 101 -9.76 28.46 12.19
C GLY A 101 -10.29 28.21 10.78
N LYS A 102 -9.40 28.09 9.80
CA LYS A 102 -9.79 27.80 8.40
C LYS A 102 -9.50 26.36 8.03
N LYS A 103 -10.44 25.74 7.32
CA LYS A 103 -10.28 24.42 6.72
C LYS A 103 -9.54 24.54 5.39
N TYR A 104 -8.52 23.70 5.23
CA TYR A 104 -7.77 23.61 3.98
C TYR A 104 -7.97 22.21 3.39
N THR A 105 -8.32 22.16 2.10
CA THR A 105 -8.47 20.94 1.33
C THR A 105 -7.44 20.94 0.22
N PRO A 106 -6.29 20.24 0.40
CA PRO A 106 -5.24 20.21 -0.60
C PRO A 106 -5.69 19.53 -1.90
N ARG A 107 -4.96 19.76 -2.98
CA ARG A 107 -5.25 19.15 -4.29
C ARG A 107 -5.19 17.62 -4.25
N GLY A 108 -4.36 17.07 -3.39
CA GLY A 108 -4.25 15.61 -3.22
C GLY A 108 -5.20 15.02 -2.18
N PHE A 109 -6.24 15.76 -1.77
CA PHE A 109 -7.19 15.31 -0.76
C PHE A 109 -7.81 13.96 -1.14
N GLY A 110 -7.67 12.97 -0.24
CA GLY A 110 -8.24 11.65 -0.41
C GLY A 110 -7.59 10.79 -1.51
N VAL A 111 -6.43 11.21 -2.04
CA VAL A 111 -5.79 10.51 -3.15
C VAL A 111 -5.42 9.06 -2.82
N ILE A 112 -4.93 8.80 -1.59
CA ILE A 112 -4.54 7.44 -1.18
C ILE A 112 -5.77 6.55 -1.12
N ALA A 113 -6.81 6.99 -0.43
CA ALA A 113 -8.06 6.23 -0.32
C ALA A 113 -8.71 5.99 -1.67
N LYS A 114 -8.75 7.00 -2.53
CA LYS A 114 -9.32 6.89 -3.88
C LYS A 114 -8.52 5.93 -4.75
N THR A 115 -7.20 6.01 -4.70
CA THR A 115 -6.32 5.13 -5.46
C THR A 115 -6.45 3.68 -4.96
N LEU A 116 -6.51 3.48 -3.65
CA LEU A 116 -6.69 2.15 -3.07
C LEU A 116 -8.01 1.54 -3.53
N ALA A 117 -9.11 2.29 -3.46
CA ALA A 117 -10.42 1.82 -3.90
C ALA A 117 -10.44 1.50 -5.41
N ALA A 118 -9.85 2.36 -6.23
CA ALA A 118 -9.81 2.16 -7.68
C ALA A 118 -8.91 0.99 -8.09
N SER A 119 -7.86 0.71 -7.31
CA SER A 119 -6.88 -0.33 -7.61
C SER A 119 -7.22 -1.68 -7.01
N GLU A 120 -8.19 -1.76 -6.10
CA GLU A 120 -8.47 -2.97 -5.31
C GLU A 120 -8.68 -4.21 -6.19
N ARG A 121 -9.52 -4.09 -7.21
CA ARG A 121 -9.80 -5.20 -8.11
C ARG A 121 -8.52 -5.70 -8.78
N LYS A 122 -7.67 -4.79 -9.23
CA LYS A 122 -6.44 -5.12 -9.95
C LYS A 122 -5.39 -5.76 -9.05
N TYR A 123 -5.14 -5.21 -7.86
CA TYR A 123 -4.15 -5.82 -6.99
C TYR A 123 -4.64 -7.18 -6.44
N ARG A 124 -5.95 -7.36 -6.24
CA ARG A 124 -6.50 -8.67 -5.87
C ARG A 124 -6.32 -9.71 -6.98
N GLU A 125 -6.50 -9.32 -8.23
CA GLU A 125 -6.22 -10.17 -9.38
C GLU A 125 -4.75 -10.58 -9.44
N ILE A 126 -3.85 -9.64 -9.19
CA ILE A 126 -2.40 -9.90 -9.15
C ILE A 126 -2.08 -10.92 -8.05
N ILE A 127 -2.62 -10.74 -6.86
CA ILE A 127 -2.41 -11.64 -5.73
C ILE A 127 -2.90 -13.06 -6.08
N LYS A 128 -4.13 -13.18 -6.58
CA LYS A 128 -4.71 -14.48 -6.94
C LYS A 128 -3.89 -15.18 -8.00
N LYS A 129 -3.46 -14.46 -9.03
CA LYS A 129 -2.67 -15.01 -10.13
C LYS A 129 -1.33 -15.56 -9.64
N GLU A 130 -0.67 -14.83 -8.75
CA GLU A 130 0.62 -15.28 -8.20
C GLU A 130 0.47 -16.45 -7.23
N LEU A 131 -0.63 -16.51 -6.47
CA LEU A 131 -0.86 -17.59 -5.52
C LEU A 131 -1.10 -18.95 -6.20
N VAL A 132 -1.70 -18.95 -7.39
CA VAL A 132 -2.01 -20.19 -8.13
C VAL A 132 -0.97 -20.55 -9.19
N ARG A 133 0.09 -19.80 -9.27
CA ARG A 133 1.14 -19.97 -10.27
C ARG A 133 2.14 -21.13 -9.98
#